data_ee04e779840bd1920ba9599d88a6ed57
#
_entry.id   ee04e779840bd1920ba9599d88a6ed57
#
_cell.length_a   1.000
_cell.length_b   1.000
_cell.length_c   1.000
_cell.angle_alpha   90.00
_cell.angle_beta   90.00
_cell.angle_gamma   90.00
#
_symmetry.space_group_name_H-M   'P 1'
#
loop_
_entity.id
_entity.type
_entity.pdbx_description
1 polymer ?
#
loop_
_entity_poly.entity_id
_entity_poly.type
_entity_poly.pdbx_seq_one_letter_code
_entity_poly.pdbx_strand_id
1 'polypeptide(L)'
;MAERWSNDLTGKRIHLSVQGGCGGTTFGLHCAVDQIQSGGRVLWASPEMPNATRFSQLFSSLNIVESSRFHALNLIGAMDRCVDAIVEAEQSLPRVGLVVLDDWCSPTGRIEKDNLKTIFDLAQRINSETTLLLISKSGTDVTGSDEEYRVRSKTEFVSQGFE
;
A
#
# COMPACT_ATOMS: atom_id res chain seq x y z
N MET A 1 -4.21 -23.29 15.14
CA MET A 1 -3.97 -22.39 13.97
C MET A 1 -4.37 -20.98 14.36
N ALA A 2 -3.45 -20.04 14.22
CA ALA A 2 -3.82 -18.64 14.36
C ALA A 2 -4.86 -18.31 13.28
N GLU A 3 -5.99 -17.75 13.68
CA GLU A 3 -6.94 -17.22 12.72
C GLU A 3 -6.26 -16.14 11.90
N ARG A 4 -6.23 -16.33 10.59
CA ARG A 4 -5.76 -15.30 9.68
C ARG A 4 -6.77 -14.15 9.74
N TRP A 5 -6.30 -12.98 10.09
CA TRP A 5 -7.14 -11.80 10.05
C TRP A 5 -7.69 -11.62 8.63
N SER A 6 -8.99 -11.62 8.50
CA SER A 6 -9.66 -11.36 7.24
C SER A 6 -10.69 -10.26 7.45
N ASN A 7 -10.60 -9.24 6.62
CA ASN A 7 -11.59 -8.17 6.60
C ASN A 7 -11.87 -7.83 5.14
N ASP A 8 -13.13 -7.52 4.85
CA ASP A 8 -13.48 -7.02 3.52
C ASP A 8 -12.98 -5.59 3.38
N LEU A 9 -11.93 -5.42 2.56
CA LEU A 9 -11.30 -4.14 2.29
C LEU A 9 -11.79 -3.50 0.98
N THR A 10 -12.73 -4.14 0.29
CA THR A 10 -13.21 -3.69 -1.03
C THR A 10 -13.62 -2.23 -1.02
N GLY A 11 -13.02 -1.45 -1.89
CA GLY A 11 -13.30 -0.03 -2.05
C GLY A 11 -12.84 0.87 -0.92
N LYS A 12 -12.16 0.33 0.09
CA LYS A 12 -11.66 1.14 1.21
C LYS A 12 -10.38 1.88 0.83
N ARG A 13 -10.21 3.04 1.45
CA ARG A 13 -8.98 3.82 1.39
C ARG A 13 -8.31 3.70 2.75
N ILE A 14 -7.14 3.05 2.80
CA ILE A 14 -6.49 2.68 4.05
C ILE A 14 -5.09 3.26 4.06
N HIS A 15 -4.74 3.93 5.15
CA HIS A 15 -3.36 4.31 5.44
C HIS A 15 -2.87 3.51 6.63
N LEU A 16 -2.00 2.55 6.37
CA LEU A 16 -1.36 1.75 7.41
C LEU A 16 -0.02 2.40 7.77
N SER A 17 0.06 2.93 8.98
CA SER A 17 1.29 3.48 9.52
C SER A 17 1.83 2.50 10.56
N VAL A 18 3.00 1.92 10.30
CA VAL A 18 3.58 0.87 11.14
C VAL A 18 5.01 1.21 11.52
N GLN A 19 5.43 0.66 12.65
CA GLN A 19 6.84 0.71 13.02
C GLN A 19 7.70 0.04 11.96
N GLY A 20 8.84 0.62 11.62
CA GLY A 20 9.79 0.01 10.70
C GLY A 20 10.16 -1.41 11.14
N GLY A 21 10.11 -2.37 10.22
CA GLY A 21 10.37 -3.77 10.50
C GLY A 21 9.21 -4.57 11.09
N CYS A 22 8.02 -3.97 11.28
CA CYS A 22 6.85 -4.66 11.84
C CYS A 22 5.93 -5.32 10.80
N GLY A 23 6.40 -5.50 9.57
CA GLY A 23 5.70 -6.33 8.60
C GLY A 23 4.62 -5.61 7.77
N GLY A 24 4.68 -4.28 7.63
CA GLY A 24 3.75 -3.53 6.78
C GLY A 24 3.76 -4.00 5.33
N THR A 25 4.95 -4.14 4.75
CA THR A 25 5.11 -4.69 3.39
C THR A 25 4.58 -6.12 3.29
N THR A 26 4.83 -6.95 4.30
CA THR A 26 4.32 -8.33 4.34
C THR A 26 2.79 -8.35 4.36
N PHE A 27 2.17 -7.49 5.14
CA PHE A 27 0.72 -7.34 5.16
C PHE A 27 0.18 -6.96 3.78
N GLY A 28 0.82 -5.99 3.12
CA GLY A 28 0.45 -5.58 1.76
C GLY A 28 0.56 -6.73 0.76
N LEU A 29 1.62 -7.54 0.85
CA LEU A 29 1.81 -8.71 -0.02
C LEU A 29 0.76 -9.79 0.23
N HIS A 30 0.34 -10.02 1.48
CA HIS A 30 -0.78 -10.91 1.78
C HIS A 30 -2.09 -10.41 1.15
N CYS A 31 -2.37 -9.13 1.24
CA CYS A 31 -3.54 -8.52 0.59
C CYS A 31 -3.46 -8.71 -0.94
N ALA A 32 -2.27 -8.55 -1.51
CA ALA A 32 -2.06 -8.76 -2.95
C ALA A 32 -2.34 -10.20 -3.37
N VAL A 33 -1.84 -11.18 -2.63
CA VAL A 33 -2.09 -12.61 -2.90
C VAL A 33 -3.58 -12.91 -2.82
N ASP A 34 -4.26 -12.44 -1.80
CA ASP A 34 -5.71 -12.65 -1.64
C ASP A 34 -6.50 -12.06 -2.81
N GLN A 35 -6.15 -10.85 -3.24
CA GLN A 35 -6.80 -10.21 -4.37
C GLN A 35 -6.59 -10.99 -5.66
N ILE A 36 -5.37 -11.46 -5.91
CA ILE A 36 -5.02 -12.24 -7.11
C ILE A 36 -5.74 -13.58 -7.11
N GLN A 37 -5.80 -14.28 -5.98
CA GLN A 37 -6.54 -15.53 -5.85
C GLN A 37 -8.04 -15.38 -6.05
N SER A 38 -8.57 -14.19 -5.77
CA SER A 38 -9.96 -13.83 -6.04
C SER A 38 -10.23 -13.46 -7.51
N GLY A 39 -9.21 -13.47 -8.36
CA GLY A 39 -9.33 -13.17 -9.78
C GLY A 39 -9.03 -11.72 -10.17
N GLY A 40 -8.64 -10.88 -9.23
CA GLY A 40 -8.30 -9.47 -9.48
C GLY A 40 -6.83 -9.23 -9.80
N ARG A 41 -6.53 -8.00 -10.16
CA ARG A 41 -5.17 -7.51 -10.40
C ARG A 41 -4.74 -6.57 -9.28
N VAL A 42 -3.44 -6.51 -9.07
CA VAL A 42 -2.81 -5.66 -8.06
C VAL A 42 -1.82 -4.73 -8.74
N LEU A 43 -1.90 -3.45 -8.43
CA LEU A 43 -0.87 -2.47 -8.74
C LEU A 43 -0.06 -2.21 -7.47
N TRP A 44 1.24 -2.45 -7.54
CA TRP A 44 2.15 -2.26 -6.42
C TRP A 44 3.16 -1.17 -6.78
N ALA A 45 3.11 -0.05 -6.08
CA ALA A 45 4.02 1.05 -6.29
C ALA A 45 4.90 1.24 -5.05
N SER A 46 6.20 1.24 -5.25
CA SER A 46 7.18 1.45 -4.18
C SER A 46 8.49 2.00 -4.76
N PRO A 47 9.31 2.71 -3.95
CA PRO A 47 10.63 3.13 -4.39
C PRO A 47 11.56 1.95 -4.67
N GLU A 48 11.43 0.90 -3.88
CA GLU A 48 12.17 -0.35 -4.02
C GLU A 48 11.22 -1.54 -3.99
N MET A 49 11.54 -2.56 -4.75
CA MET A 49 10.75 -3.80 -4.73
C MET A 49 10.88 -4.49 -3.38
N PRO A 50 9.83 -5.20 -2.93
CA PRO A 50 9.90 -6.00 -1.72
C PRO A 50 11.06 -6.99 -1.74
N ASN A 51 11.53 -7.39 -0.56
CA ASN A 51 12.59 -8.38 -0.43
C ASN A 51 12.27 -9.63 -1.25
N ALA A 52 13.18 -10.03 -2.12
CA ALA A 52 12.97 -11.12 -3.09
C ALA A 52 12.61 -12.45 -2.41
N THR A 53 13.24 -12.77 -1.29
CA THR A 53 12.97 -14.00 -0.55
C THR A 53 11.54 -14.00 0.00
N ARG A 54 11.13 -12.91 0.64
CA ARG A 54 9.77 -12.76 1.18
C ARG A 54 8.72 -12.77 0.09
N PHE A 55 8.97 -12.04 -0.99
CA PHE A 55 8.10 -12.04 -2.16
C PHE A 55 7.91 -13.46 -2.70
N SER A 56 9.00 -14.20 -2.91
CA SER A 56 8.96 -15.57 -3.41
C SER A 56 8.21 -16.51 -2.48
N GLN A 57 8.39 -16.38 -1.17
CA GLN A 57 7.67 -17.19 -0.18
C GLN A 57 6.16 -16.97 -0.24
N LEU A 58 5.73 -15.73 -0.32
CA LEU A 58 4.30 -15.38 -0.34
C LEU A 58 3.66 -15.70 -1.69
N PHE A 59 4.39 -15.55 -2.79
CA PHE A 59 3.90 -15.79 -4.13
C PHE A 59 4.09 -17.24 -4.60
N SER A 60 4.71 -18.10 -3.80
CA SER A 60 4.91 -19.50 -4.15
C SER A 60 3.60 -20.29 -4.34
N SER A 61 2.53 -19.84 -3.72
CA SER A 61 1.19 -20.43 -3.89
C SER A 61 0.50 -20.03 -5.19
N LEU A 62 1.03 -19.05 -5.93
CA LEU A 62 0.44 -18.56 -7.17
C LEU A 62 1.04 -19.27 -8.37
N ASN A 63 0.20 -19.60 -9.34
CA ASN A 63 0.69 -20.10 -10.64
C ASN A 63 1.15 -18.92 -11.53
N ILE A 64 1.65 -19.22 -12.73
CA ILE A 64 2.18 -18.21 -13.66
C ILE A 64 1.08 -17.21 -14.07
N VAL A 65 -0.12 -17.68 -14.34
CA VAL A 65 -1.24 -16.82 -14.74
C VAL A 65 -1.63 -15.89 -13.61
N GLU A 66 -1.74 -16.40 -12.38
CA GLU A 66 -2.03 -15.61 -11.19
C GLU A 66 -0.92 -14.59 -10.93
N SER A 67 0.35 -14.99 -10.98
CA SER A 67 1.49 -14.10 -10.78
C SER A 67 1.54 -12.97 -11.82
N SER A 68 1.04 -13.19 -13.02
CA SER A 68 0.97 -12.16 -14.07
C SER A 68 -0.01 -11.02 -13.75
N ARG A 69 -0.86 -11.19 -12.74
CA ARG A 69 -1.79 -10.16 -12.27
C ARG A 69 -1.20 -9.19 -11.25
N PHE A 70 0.06 -9.39 -10.88
CA PHE A 70 0.81 -8.46 -10.05
C PHE A 70 1.62 -7.52 -10.94
N HIS A 71 1.35 -6.22 -10.84
CA HIS A 71 2.00 -5.18 -11.64
C HIS A 71 2.77 -4.24 -10.74
N ALA A 72 4.08 -4.22 -10.88
CA ALA A 72 4.96 -3.35 -10.11
C ALA A 72 5.21 -2.03 -10.84
N LEU A 73 5.15 -0.94 -10.09
CA LEU A 73 5.43 0.41 -10.54
C LEU A 73 6.48 1.04 -9.62
N ASN A 74 7.38 1.83 -10.20
CA ASN A 74 8.39 2.54 -9.41
C ASN A 74 7.87 3.89 -8.92
N LEU A 75 7.97 4.15 -7.63
CA LEU A 75 7.74 5.46 -7.04
C LEU A 75 9.05 6.28 -7.06
N ILE A 76 9.50 6.64 -8.25
CA ILE A 76 10.72 7.42 -8.47
C ILE A 76 10.35 8.71 -9.21
N GLY A 77 10.89 9.82 -8.75
CA GLY A 77 10.64 11.13 -9.32
C GLY A 77 9.42 11.83 -8.70
N ALA A 78 8.77 12.68 -9.49
CA ALA A 78 7.65 13.47 -9.02
C ALA A 78 6.41 12.61 -8.71
N MET A 79 5.84 12.81 -7.53
CA MET A 79 4.70 12.03 -7.05
C MET A 79 3.47 12.15 -7.97
N ASP A 80 3.23 13.34 -8.52
CA ASP A 80 2.13 13.58 -9.45
C ASP A 80 2.20 12.70 -10.71
N ARG A 81 3.40 12.52 -11.25
CA ARG A 81 3.64 11.64 -12.40
C ARG A 81 3.44 10.16 -12.03
N CYS A 82 3.89 9.77 -10.85
CA CYS A 82 3.68 8.42 -10.34
C CYS A 82 2.18 8.13 -10.20
N VAL A 83 1.44 9.06 -9.63
CA VAL A 83 -0.03 8.94 -9.47
C VAL A 83 -0.73 8.87 -10.83
N ASP A 84 -0.35 9.70 -11.78
CA ASP A 84 -0.92 9.64 -13.14
C ASP A 84 -0.71 8.27 -13.79
N ALA A 85 0.48 7.70 -13.65
CA ALA A 85 0.80 6.36 -14.16
C ALA A 85 -0.05 5.27 -13.46
N ILE A 86 -0.23 5.38 -12.15
CA ILE A 86 -1.06 4.44 -11.38
C ILE A 86 -2.52 4.52 -11.83
N VAL A 87 -3.06 5.72 -11.97
CA VAL A 87 -4.45 5.91 -12.42
C VAL A 87 -4.65 5.38 -13.84
N GLU A 88 -3.71 5.65 -14.74
CA GLU A 88 -3.77 5.13 -16.11
C GLU A 88 -3.77 3.60 -16.13
N ALA A 89 -2.89 2.98 -15.36
CA ALA A 89 -2.83 1.52 -15.26
C ALA A 89 -4.11 0.94 -14.66
N GLU A 90 -4.64 1.55 -13.61
CA GLU A 90 -5.87 1.10 -12.95
C GLU A 90 -7.07 1.18 -13.90
N GLN A 91 -7.15 2.20 -14.74
CA GLN A 91 -8.23 2.36 -15.70
C GLN A 91 -8.08 1.50 -16.96
N SER A 92 -6.84 1.18 -17.34
CA SER A 92 -6.54 0.43 -18.56
C SER A 92 -6.57 -1.08 -18.37
N LEU A 93 -6.19 -1.56 -17.19
CA LEU A 93 -6.15 -3.00 -16.89
C LEU A 93 -7.50 -3.47 -16.34
N PRO A 94 -7.95 -4.66 -16.74
CA PRO A 94 -9.23 -5.19 -16.23
C PRO A 94 -9.09 -5.68 -14.78
N ARG A 95 -10.12 -5.46 -13.99
CA ARG A 95 -10.26 -6.02 -12.65
C ARG A 95 -9.14 -5.66 -11.67
N VAL A 96 -8.65 -4.44 -11.70
CA VAL A 96 -7.75 -3.95 -10.67
C VAL A 96 -8.55 -3.77 -9.38
N GLY A 97 -8.30 -4.61 -8.40
CA GLY A 97 -9.02 -4.57 -7.13
C GLY A 97 -8.22 -3.98 -5.98
N LEU A 98 -6.91 -3.86 -6.13
CA LEU A 98 -6.01 -3.35 -5.10
C LEU A 98 -4.91 -2.51 -5.70
N VAL A 99 -4.71 -1.34 -5.13
CA VAL A 99 -3.55 -0.46 -5.38
C VAL A 99 -2.80 -0.30 -4.07
N VAL A 100 -1.53 -0.66 -4.04
CA VAL A 100 -0.66 -0.51 -2.87
C VAL A 100 0.42 0.51 -3.18
N LEU A 101 0.59 1.50 -2.30
CA LEU A 101 1.74 2.37 -2.26
C LEU A 101 2.53 2.05 -0.99
N ASP A 102 3.65 1.36 -1.15
CA ASP A 102 4.51 0.97 -0.05
C ASP A 102 5.69 1.93 0.05
N ASP A 103 5.98 2.40 1.26
CA ASP A 103 7.06 3.34 1.54
C ASP A 103 6.97 4.62 0.67
N TRP A 104 5.76 5.13 0.52
CA TRP A 104 5.42 6.24 -0.37
C TRP A 104 5.92 7.61 0.11
N CYS A 105 6.38 7.70 1.34
CA CYS A 105 6.91 8.93 1.92
C CYS A 105 8.20 8.66 2.70
N SER A 106 8.98 9.72 2.92
CA SER A 106 10.21 9.63 3.70
C SER A 106 9.96 9.04 5.10
N PRO A 107 10.85 8.19 5.64
CA PRO A 107 10.72 7.64 6.98
C PRO A 107 10.91 8.69 8.08
N THR A 108 11.41 9.88 7.77
CA THR A 108 11.65 10.98 8.70
C THR A 108 11.09 12.30 8.18
N GLY A 109 10.69 13.20 9.09
CA GLY A 109 10.18 14.51 8.73
C GLY A 109 8.67 14.53 8.43
N ARG A 110 8.17 15.69 8.06
CA ARG A 110 6.77 15.85 7.62
C ARG A 110 6.61 15.45 6.16
N ILE A 111 5.47 14.87 5.85
CA ILE A 111 5.07 14.66 4.46
C ILE A 111 4.69 16.03 3.87
N GLU A 112 5.22 16.32 2.71
CA GLU A 112 4.91 17.58 2.01
C GLU A 112 3.41 17.66 1.69
N LYS A 113 2.84 18.86 1.86
CA LYS A 113 1.41 19.11 1.60
C LYS A 113 1.01 18.77 0.16
N ASP A 114 1.87 19.06 -0.80
CA ASP A 114 1.60 18.75 -2.20
C ASP A 114 1.53 17.25 -2.46
N ASN A 115 2.38 16.47 -1.79
CA ASN A 115 2.35 15.02 -1.88
C ASN A 115 1.06 14.45 -1.23
N LEU A 116 0.65 14.97 -0.09
CA LEU A 116 -0.63 14.58 0.54
C LEU A 116 -1.82 14.88 -0.37
N LYS A 117 -1.83 16.04 -0.99
CA LYS A 117 -2.87 16.44 -1.94
C LYS A 117 -2.90 15.52 -3.16
N THR A 118 -1.74 15.15 -3.69
CA THR A 118 -1.62 14.23 -4.82
C THR A 118 -2.13 12.83 -4.45
N ILE A 119 -1.84 12.34 -3.26
CA ILE A 119 -2.35 11.07 -2.76
C ILE A 119 -3.87 11.12 -2.56
N PHE A 120 -4.40 12.22 -2.05
CA PHE A 120 -5.85 12.43 -1.93
C PHE A 120 -6.52 12.41 -3.31
N ASP A 121 -5.92 13.06 -4.31
CA ASP A 121 -6.36 13.02 -5.69
C ASP A 121 -6.39 11.60 -6.25
N LEU A 122 -5.34 10.80 -6.00
CA LEU A 122 -5.31 9.38 -6.36
C LEU A 122 -6.53 8.63 -5.78
N ALA A 123 -6.80 8.83 -4.50
CA ALA A 123 -7.90 8.17 -3.81
C ALA A 123 -9.26 8.47 -4.44
N GLN A 124 -9.41 9.64 -5.04
CA GLN A 124 -10.65 10.05 -5.72
C GLN A 124 -10.73 9.60 -7.18
N ARG A 125 -9.59 9.46 -7.86
CA ARG A 125 -9.53 9.16 -9.29
C ARG A 125 -9.68 7.69 -9.62
N ILE A 126 -9.27 6.79 -8.72
CA ILE A 126 -9.42 5.35 -8.93
C ILE A 126 -10.86 4.90 -8.70
N ASN A 127 -11.22 3.75 -9.27
CA ASN A 127 -12.57 3.21 -9.15
C ASN A 127 -12.97 3.07 -7.67
N SER A 128 -14.24 3.36 -7.37
CA SER A 128 -14.77 3.31 -6.01
C SER A 128 -14.71 1.90 -5.38
N GLU A 129 -14.68 0.86 -6.19
CA GLU A 129 -14.55 -0.53 -5.73
C GLU A 129 -13.09 -0.98 -5.59
N THR A 130 -12.13 -0.23 -6.11
CA THR A 130 -10.71 -0.51 -5.96
C THR A 130 -10.24 -0.10 -4.58
N THR A 131 -9.59 -1.02 -3.87
CA THR A 131 -8.99 -0.73 -2.56
C THR A 131 -7.68 0.01 -2.75
N LEU A 132 -7.47 1.08 -1.98
CA LEU A 132 -6.19 1.79 -1.90
C LEU A 132 -5.57 1.53 -0.53
N LEU A 133 -4.38 0.97 -0.52
CA LEU A 133 -3.59 0.71 0.68
C LEU A 133 -2.29 1.52 0.63
N LEU A 134 -2.15 2.46 1.54
CA LEU A 134 -0.92 3.23 1.73
C LEU A 134 -0.18 2.66 2.94
N ILE A 135 1.09 2.34 2.76
CA ILE A 135 1.92 1.82 3.84
C ILE A 135 3.06 2.80 4.09
N SER A 136 3.16 3.30 5.31
CA SER A 136 4.23 4.19 5.75
C SER A 136 4.78 3.75 7.09
N LYS A 137 6.00 4.20 7.39
CA LYS A 137 6.62 3.97 8.69
C LYS A 137 6.15 5.02 9.68
N SER A 138 5.72 4.58 10.86
CA SER A 138 5.38 5.50 11.96
C SER A 138 6.64 6.14 12.53
N GLY A 139 6.53 7.39 12.98
CA GLY A 139 7.58 8.06 13.73
C GLY A 139 7.54 7.67 15.20
N THR A 140 8.70 7.65 15.85
CA THR A 140 8.82 7.57 17.31
C THR A 140 8.83 8.96 17.91
N ASP A 141 8.31 9.14 19.12
CA ASP A 141 8.39 10.42 19.84
C ASP A 141 9.85 10.67 20.26
N VAL A 142 10.32 11.90 19.99
CA VAL A 142 11.69 12.34 20.33
C VAL A 142 11.92 12.47 21.84
N THR A 143 10.86 12.45 22.64
CA THR A 143 10.92 12.65 24.10
C THR A 143 11.18 11.38 24.92
N GLY A 144 11.46 10.27 24.25
CA GLY A 144 11.98 9.06 24.91
C GLY A 144 10.95 8.20 25.63
N SER A 145 9.67 8.39 25.41
CA SER A 145 8.68 7.41 25.81
C SER A 145 8.63 6.32 24.71
N ASP A 146 9.15 5.17 25.03
CA ASP A 146 9.34 4.05 24.10
C ASP A 146 8.03 3.44 23.57
N GLU A 147 6.88 3.99 23.87
CA GLU A 147 5.58 3.34 23.64
C GLU A 147 4.60 4.10 22.75
N GLU A 148 4.89 5.34 22.35
CA GLU A 148 3.96 6.09 21.50
C GLU A 148 4.46 6.23 20.05
N TYR A 149 3.87 5.44 19.16
CA TYR A 149 4.04 5.62 17.72
C TYR A 149 3.05 6.64 17.20
N ARG A 150 3.54 7.71 16.56
CA ARG A 150 2.68 8.71 15.95
C ARG A 150 2.55 8.48 14.46
N VAL A 151 1.33 8.51 13.98
CA VAL A 151 1.07 8.65 12.55
C VAL A 151 1.65 9.97 12.09
N ARG A 152 2.58 9.95 11.17
CA ARG A 152 3.40 11.10 10.78
C ARG A 152 2.63 12.18 10.05
N SER A 153 1.62 11.82 9.29
CA SER A 153 0.67 12.74 8.68
C SER A 153 -0.63 11.99 8.47
N LYS A 154 -1.71 12.55 8.96
CA LYS A 154 -3.02 11.98 8.72
C LYS A 154 -3.44 12.32 7.30
N THR A 155 -3.73 11.31 6.52
CA THR A 155 -4.46 11.49 5.27
C THR A 155 -5.94 11.63 5.60
N GLU A 156 -6.65 12.52 4.90
CA GLU A 156 -8.04 12.86 5.24
C GLU A 156 -9.03 11.69 5.12
N PHE A 157 -8.65 10.64 4.43
CA PHE A 157 -9.51 9.47 4.20
C PHE A 157 -9.21 8.29 5.14
N VAL A 158 -8.37 8.47 6.11
CA VAL A 158 -7.92 7.36 6.96
C VAL A 158 -8.51 7.40 8.32
N SER A 159 -8.92 6.29 8.82
CA SER A 159 -9.36 6.27 10.19
C SER A 159 -9.23 4.97 10.96
N GLN A 160 -8.54 3.98 10.46
CA GLN A 160 -8.38 2.76 11.27
C GLN A 160 -6.97 2.66 11.81
N GLY A 161 -6.85 2.78 13.14
CA GLY A 161 -5.68 2.32 13.86
C GLY A 161 -5.84 0.83 14.15
N PHE A 162 -4.80 0.07 13.87
CA PHE A 162 -4.67 -1.31 14.30
C PHE A 162 -3.61 -1.35 15.38
N GLU A 163 -3.95 -1.84 16.55
CA GLU A 163 -3.01 -2.18 17.60
C GLU A 163 -2.46 -3.60 17.41
#